data_1b3007671867ced3a508372e31b19a80
#
_entry.id   1b3007671867ced3a508372e31b19a80
#
_cell.length_a   1.000
_cell.length_b   1.000
_cell.length_c   1.000
_cell.angle_alpha   90.00
_cell.angle_beta   90.00
_cell.angle_gamma   90.00
#
_symmetry.space_group_name_H-M   'P 1'
#
loop_
_entity.id
_entity.type
_entity.pdbx_description
1 polymer ?
#
loop_
_entity_poly.entity_id
_entity_poly.type
_entity_poly.pdbx_seq_one_letter_code
_entity_poly.pdbx_strand_id
1 'polypeptide(L)'
;LGTPPDEVIRTICSENTLRFVQSLPKRERIPFHQRFPHTDREALDLLDKMLVFDVNTRISAGDALAHPYLAPYHNPADEPVAEEAFDWSFNDADLPIDTWKVMMYSEILDFHNIEEVPANEAQMPAQASGPAPALPQAQPMPSAYHSSMHP
;
A
#
# COMPACT_ATOMS: atom_id res chain seq x y z
N LEU A 1 21.38 -6.05 1.43
CA LEU A 1 21.31 -4.59 1.66
C LEU A 1 22.28 -4.13 2.73
N GLY A 2 22.63 -4.96 3.70
CA GLY A 2 23.40 -4.55 4.87
C GLY A 2 22.51 -3.92 5.96
N THR A 3 23.15 -3.33 6.96
CA THR A 3 22.48 -2.58 8.02
C THR A 3 21.97 -1.25 7.44
N PRO A 4 20.71 -0.85 7.74
CA PRO A 4 20.21 0.44 7.32
C PRO A 4 21.10 1.59 7.84
N PRO A 5 21.21 2.70 7.10
CA PRO A 5 21.90 3.90 7.58
C PRO A 5 21.27 4.43 8.87
N ASP A 6 22.07 5.05 9.73
CA ASP A 6 21.57 5.57 11.02
C ASP A 6 20.47 6.62 10.85
N GLU A 7 20.47 7.37 9.75
CA GLU A 7 19.43 8.34 9.40
C GLU A 7 18.07 7.65 9.21
N VAL A 8 18.05 6.51 8.50
CA VAL A 8 16.85 5.71 8.29
C VAL A 8 16.41 5.03 9.59
N ILE A 9 17.35 4.53 10.38
CA ILE A 9 17.03 3.91 11.68
C ILE A 9 16.32 4.91 12.60
N ARG A 10 16.71 6.19 12.57
CA ARG A 10 16.07 7.25 13.39
C ARG A 10 14.63 7.56 12.97
N THR A 11 14.20 7.22 11.77
CA THR A 11 12.82 7.43 11.31
C THR A 11 11.84 6.36 11.81
N ILE A 12 12.35 5.30 12.46
CA ILE A 12 11.50 4.21 12.99
C ILE A 12 10.72 4.71 14.20
N CYS A 13 9.40 4.86 14.04
CA CYS A 13 8.51 5.36 15.09
C CYS A 13 8.26 4.34 16.22
N SER A 14 8.29 3.03 15.91
CA SER A 14 8.08 1.98 16.92
C SER A 14 9.33 1.76 17.74
N GLU A 15 9.26 2.02 19.04
CA GLU A 15 10.38 1.84 19.98
C GLU A 15 10.86 0.39 20.03
N ASN A 16 9.93 -0.58 19.99
CA ASN A 16 10.28 -1.99 19.98
C ASN A 16 11.02 -2.38 18.70
N THR A 17 10.56 -1.91 17.55
CA THR A 17 11.23 -2.12 16.26
C THR A 17 12.60 -1.47 16.24
N LEU A 18 12.71 -0.24 16.75
CA LEU A 18 13.98 0.47 16.84
C LEU A 18 14.99 -0.31 17.69
N ARG A 19 14.61 -0.74 18.89
CA ARG A 19 15.47 -1.56 19.77
C ARG A 19 15.88 -2.86 19.11
N PHE A 20 14.96 -3.52 18.44
CA PHE A 20 15.26 -4.75 17.71
C PHE A 20 16.29 -4.52 16.60
N VAL A 21 16.09 -3.51 15.75
CA VAL A 21 17.02 -3.20 14.65
C VAL A 21 18.41 -2.82 15.20
N GLN A 22 18.46 -2.05 16.28
CA GLN A 22 19.72 -1.67 16.93
C GLN A 22 20.44 -2.84 17.60
N SER A 23 19.72 -3.88 18.01
CA SER A 23 20.31 -5.09 18.60
C SER A 23 20.94 -6.04 17.56
N LEU A 24 20.62 -5.86 16.28
CA LEU A 24 21.17 -6.69 15.23
C LEU A 24 22.65 -6.38 14.98
N PRO A 25 23.48 -7.39 14.66
CA PRO A 25 24.87 -7.16 14.31
C PRO A 25 24.96 -6.33 13.03
N LYS A 26 25.84 -5.33 13.03
CA LYS A 26 26.10 -4.51 11.84
C LYS A 26 26.65 -5.39 10.71
N ARG A 27 26.08 -5.23 9.52
CA ARG A 27 26.50 -5.94 8.31
C ARG A 27 26.74 -4.95 7.20
N GLU A 28 27.85 -5.14 6.47
CA GLU A 28 28.14 -4.38 5.28
C GLU A 28 27.19 -4.75 4.13
N ARG A 29 26.95 -3.81 3.26
CA ARG A 29 26.18 -4.03 2.03
C ARG A 29 27.00 -4.89 1.06
N ILE A 30 26.40 -5.96 0.57
CA ILE A 30 26.94 -6.76 -0.53
C ILE A 30 26.38 -6.18 -1.84
N PRO A 31 27.25 -5.66 -2.74
CA PRO A 31 26.81 -5.16 -4.05
C PRO A 31 26.06 -6.23 -4.85
N PHE A 32 24.98 -5.84 -5.52
CA PHE A 32 24.14 -6.80 -6.25
C PHE A 32 24.89 -7.52 -7.39
N HIS A 33 25.85 -6.85 -8.05
CA HIS A 33 26.67 -7.51 -9.08
C HIS A 33 27.53 -8.67 -8.53
N GLN A 34 27.88 -8.64 -7.26
CA GLN A 34 28.58 -9.77 -6.61
C GLN A 34 27.62 -10.89 -6.24
N ARG A 35 26.41 -10.53 -5.87
CA ARG A 35 25.36 -11.52 -5.51
C ARG A 35 24.76 -12.18 -6.74
N PHE A 36 24.65 -11.46 -7.85
CA PHE A 36 24.04 -11.87 -9.10
C PHE A 36 24.99 -11.59 -10.28
N PRO A 37 26.10 -12.33 -10.42
CA PRO A 37 27.20 -11.98 -11.35
C PRO A 37 26.81 -12.10 -12.83
N HIS A 38 25.72 -12.82 -13.18
CA HIS A 38 25.28 -13.05 -14.55
C HIS A 38 24.02 -12.29 -14.91
N THR A 39 23.61 -11.34 -14.08
CA THR A 39 22.41 -10.53 -14.30
C THR A 39 22.76 -9.25 -15.05
N ASP A 40 21.84 -8.83 -15.90
CA ASP A 40 21.93 -7.58 -16.64
C ASP A 40 22.15 -6.38 -15.71
N ARG A 41 22.96 -5.41 -16.15
CA ARG A 41 23.31 -4.22 -15.36
C ARG A 41 22.10 -3.34 -15.09
N GLU A 42 21.22 -3.17 -16.08
CA GLU A 42 20.02 -2.35 -15.91
C GLU A 42 19.02 -3.02 -14.97
N ALA A 43 18.93 -4.35 -15.00
CA ALA A 43 18.14 -5.11 -14.02
C ALA A 43 18.65 -4.90 -12.58
N LEU A 44 19.98 -4.91 -12.39
CA LEU A 44 20.58 -4.69 -11.08
C LEU A 44 20.42 -3.23 -10.62
N ASP A 45 20.45 -2.26 -11.54
CA ASP A 45 20.20 -0.85 -11.24
C ASP A 45 18.75 -0.62 -10.79
N LEU A 46 17.78 -1.21 -11.51
CA LEU A 46 16.38 -1.15 -11.11
C LEU A 46 16.17 -1.81 -9.73
N LEU A 47 16.74 -2.99 -9.52
CA LEU A 47 16.67 -3.69 -8.24
C LEU A 47 17.23 -2.84 -7.09
N ASP A 48 18.31 -2.14 -7.34
CA ASP A 48 18.95 -1.26 -6.36
C ASP A 48 18.04 -0.09 -5.96
N LYS A 49 17.40 0.52 -6.95
CA LYS A 49 16.43 1.61 -6.75
C LYS A 49 15.16 1.15 -6.04
N MET A 50 14.70 -0.09 -6.30
CA MET A 50 13.52 -0.66 -5.64
C MET A 50 13.77 -1.07 -4.19
N LEU A 51 14.99 -1.43 -3.83
CA LEU A 51 15.36 -1.93 -2.50
C LEU A 51 16.04 -0.87 -1.61
N VAL A 52 15.77 0.39 -1.83
CA VAL A 52 16.20 1.48 -0.94
C VAL A 52 15.43 1.39 0.38
N PHE A 53 16.14 1.52 1.52
CA PHE A 53 15.50 1.49 2.84
C PHE A 53 14.60 2.72 3.07
N ASP A 54 15.06 3.90 2.71
CA ASP A 54 14.28 5.13 2.82
C ASP A 54 13.17 5.14 1.77
N VAL A 55 11.92 5.11 2.25
CA VAL A 55 10.72 5.11 1.39
C VAL A 55 10.58 6.39 0.57
N ASN A 56 11.15 7.52 1.04
CA ASN A 56 11.06 8.80 0.35
C ASN A 56 12.01 8.90 -0.86
N THR A 57 13.07 8.09 -0.86
CA THR A 57 14.07 8.04 -1.93
C THR A 57 13.96 6.77 -2.79
N ARG A 58 13.08 5.84 -2.38
CA ARG A 58 12.79 4.65 -3.17
C ARG A 58 12.09 5.03 -4.47
N ILE A 59 12.46 4.39 -5.58
CA ILE A 59 11.82 4.61 -6.88
C ILE A 59 10.30 4.38 -6.77
N SER A 60 9.50 5.26 -7.37
CA SER A 60 8.05 5.08 -7.47
C SER A 60 7.70 3.97 -8.48
N ALA A 61 6.47 3.44 -8.43
CA ALA A 61 6.02 2.44 -9.40
C ALA A 61 6.04 2.99 -10.83
N GLY A 62 5.59 4.24 -11.03
CA GLY A 62 5.60 4.90 -12.34
C GLY A 62 7.03 5.10 -12.88
N ASP A 63 7.96 5.59 -12.05
CA ASP A 63 9.36 5.75 -12.46
C ASP A 63 10.04 4.40 -12.71
N ALA A 64 9.64 3.35 -11.97
CA ALA A 64 10.15 2.00 -12.19
C ALA A 64 9.70 1.44 -13.54
N LEU A 65 8.44 1.67 -13.96
CA LEU A 65 7.94 1.29 -15.28
C LEU A 65 8.70 2.02 -16.41
N ALA A 66 9.04 3.29 -16.20
CA ALA A 66 9.82 4.08 -17.15
C ALA A 66 11.33 3.78 -17.12
N HIS A 67 11.79 2.84 -16.30
CA HIS A 67 13.21 2.51 -16.19
C HIS A 67 13.75 1.86 -17.48
N PRO A 68 14.99 2.13 -17.93
CA PRO A 68 15.58 1.59 -19.17
C PRO A 68 15.46 0.07 -19.27
N TYR A 69 15.60 -0.67 -18.18
CA TYR A 69 15.44 -2.12 -18.15
C TYR A 69 14.06 -2.59 -18.64
N LEU A 70 13.00 -1.80 -18.37
CA LEU A 70 11.64 -2.11 -18.77
C LEU A 70 11.21 -1.44 -20.08
N ALA A 71 12.07 -0.64 -20.72
CA ALA A 71 11.76 0.10 -21.93
C ALA A 71 11.11 -0.75 -23.05
N PRO A 72 11.49 -2.04 -23.27
CA PRO A 72 10.82 -2.88 -24.27
C PRO A 72 9.35 -3.22 -23.94
N TYR A 73 8.94 -3.06 -22.68
CA TYR A 73 7.61 -3.42 -22.18
C TYR A 73 6.80 -2.20 -21.74
N HIS A 74 7.45 -1.05 -21.55
CA HIS A 74 6.81 0.18 -21.11
C HIS A 74 5.95 0.78 -22.22
N ASN A 75 4.65 0.94 -21.94
CA ASN A 75 3.69 1.59 -22.83
C ASN A 75 2.79 2.53 -22.00
N PRO A 76 3.07 3.84 -21.97
CA PRO A 76 2.27 4.77 -21.17
C PRO A 76 0.76 4.77 -21.48
N ALA A 77 0.37 4.33 -22.68
CA ALA A 77 -1.05 4.23 -23.05
C ALA A 77 -1.77 3.06 -22.35
N ASP A 78 -1.02 2.02 -21.98
CA ASP A 78 -1.54 0.82 -21.30
C ASP A 78 -1.27 0.86 -19.77
N GLU A 79 -0.75 1.96 -19.26
CA GLU A 79 -0.39 2.15 -17.85
C GLU A 79 -1.23 3.30 -17.24
N PRO A 80 -2.56 3.13 -17.14
CA PRO A 80 -3.43 4.19 -16.64
C PRO A 80 -3.13 4.49 -15.17
N VAL A 81 -3.19 5.75 -14.81
CA VAL A 81 -3.13 6.23 -13.42
C VAL A 81 -4.55 6.38 -12.91
N ALA A 82 -4.82 5.93 -11.68
CA ALA A 82 -6.11 6.13 -11.05
C ALA A 82 -6.39 7.64 -10.91
N GLU A 83 -7.61 8.06 -11.24
CA GLU A 83 -8.04 9.46 -11.14
C GLU A 83 -8.08 9.93 -9.68
N GLU A 84 -8.45 9.03 -8.78
CA GLU A 84 -8.55 9.30 -7.35
C GLU A 84 -7.70 8.30 -6.55
N ALA A 85 -7.20 8.74 -5.40
CA ALA A 85 -6.52 7.86 -4.47
C ALA A 85 -7.53 6.90 -3.82
N PHE A 86 -7.10 5.65 -3.62
CA PHE A 86 -7.93 4.66 -2.91
C PHE A 86 -8.21 5.12 -1.48
N ASP A 87 -9.46 5.07 -1.05
CA ASP A 87 -9.85 5.40 0.32
C ASP A 87 -9.50 4.28 1.29
N TRP A 88 -8.49 4.50 2.11
CA TRP A 88 -8.03 3.58 3.14
C TRP A 88 -8.68 3.81 4.51
N SER A 89 -9.67 4.69 4.61
CA SER A 89 -10.28 5.07 5.92
C SER A 89 -10.85 3.89 6.71
N PHE A 90 -11.26 2.84 6.01
CA PHE A 90 -11.77 1.61 6.63
C PHE A 90 -10.69 0.72 7.25
N ASN A 91 -9.40 0.90 6.87
CA ASN A 91 -8.32 -0.01 7.27
C ASN A 91 -8.11 -0.06 8.80
N ASP A 92 -8.29 1.08 9.47
CA ASP A 92 -8.13 1.20 10.92
C ASP A 92 -9.46 1.12 11.69
N ALA A 93 -10.55 0.77 11.00
CA ALA A 93 -11.86 0.61 11.60
C ALA A 93 -11.93 -0.68 12.44
N ASP A 94 -12.14 -0.54 13.74
CA ASP A 94 -12.37 -1.67 14.65
C ASP A 94 -13.86 -2.09 14.57
N LEU A 95 -14.18 -2.90 13.58
CA LEU A 95 -15.55 -3.39 13.34
C LEU A 95 -15.67 -4.86 13.74
N PRO A 96 -16.86 -5.27 14.24
CA PRO A 96 -17.18 -6.68 14.46
C PRO A 96 -16.99 -7.53 13.20
N ILE A 97 -16.57 -8.78 13.38
CA ILE A 97 -16.32 -9.72 12.27
C ILE A 97 -17.52 -9.85 11.33
N ASP A 98 -18.73 -9.87 11.88
CA ASP A 98 -19.96 -10.01 11.09
C ASP A 98 -20.24 -8.76 10.24
N THR A 99 -19.84 -7.58 10.70
CA THR A 99 -19.90 -6.34 9.90
C THR A 99 -18.96 -6.43 8.71
N TRP A 100 -17.73 -6.88 8.93
CA TRP A 100 -16.77 -7.11 7.85
C TRP A 100 -17.27 -8.10 6.80
N LYS A 101 -17.89 -9.22 7.23
CA LYS A 101 -18.49 -10.19 6.32
C LYS A 101 -19.58 -9.58 5.44
N VAL A 102 -20.47 -8.76 6.04
CA VAL A 102 -21.53 -8.09 5.29
C VAL A 102 -20.95 -7.11 4.26
N MET A 103 -19.97 -6.30 4.66
CA MET A 103 -19.31 -5.36 3.75
C MET A 103 -18.65 -6.09 2.57
N MET A 104 -17.87 -7.13 2.85
CA MET A 104 -17.23 -7.93 1.80
C MET A 104 -18.26 -8.59 0.87
N TYR A 105 -19.37 -9.10 1.42
CA TYR A 105 -20.43 -9.70 0.62
C TYR A 105 -21.12 -8.67 -0.28
N SER A 106 -21.35 -7.46 0.23
CA SER A 106 -21.90 -6.36 -0.58
C SER A 106 -20.98 -6.01 -1.75
N GLU A 107 -19.67 -5.84 -1.49
CA GLU A 107 -18.68 -5.55 -2.55
C GLU A 107 -18.63 -6.65 -3.62
N ILE A 108 -18.69 -7.91 -3.21
CA ILE A 108 -18.71 -9.04 -4.15
C ILE A 108 -19.97 -9.01 -5.03
N LEU A 109 -21.15 -8.72 -4.44
CA LEU A 109 -22.39 -8.61 -5.20
C LEU A 109 -22.34 -7.43 -6.18
N ASP A 110 -21.85 -6.28 -5.73
CA ASP A 110 -21.74 -5.10 -6.57
C ASP A 110 -20.78 -5.33 -7.74
N PHE A 111 -19.67 -6.01 -7.50
CA PHE A 111 -18.72 -6.42 -8.54
C PHE A 111 -19.39 -7.33 -9.58
N HIS A 112 -20.14 -8.34 -9.16
CA HIS A 112 -20.84 -9.24 -10.09
C HIS A 112 -21.99 -8.55 -10.83
N ASN A 113 -22.70 -7.61 -10.19
CA ASN A 113 -23.77 -6.86 -10.86
C ASN A 113 -23.25 -5.93 -11.95
N ILE A 114 -22.02 -5.43 -11.83
CA ILE A 114 -21.35 -4.63 -12.89
C ILE A 114 -21.05 -5.49 -14.12
N GLU A 115 -20.74 -6.77 -13.94
CA GLU A 115 -20.50 -7.70 -15.06
C GLU A 115 -21.79 -8.10 -15.81
N GLU A 116 -22.96 -8.01 -15.16
CA GLU A 116 -24.25 -8.40 -15.74
C GLU A 116 -25.00 -7.27 -16.49
N VAL A 117 -24.44 -6.02 -16.55
CA VAL A 117 -25.07 -4.96 -17.36
C VAL A 117 -24.75 -5.23 -18.85
N PRO A 118 -25.67 -5.82 -19.63
CA PRO A 118 -25.46 -5.99 -21.04
C PRO A 118 -25.36 -4.60 -21.70
N ALA A 119 -24.42 -4.43 -22.60
CA ALA A 119 -24.12 -3.21 -23.34
C ALA A 119 -25.30 -2.67 -24.20
N ASN A 120 -26.53 -2.96 -23.87
CA ASN A 120 -27.72 -2.67 -24.69
C ASN A 120 -28.80 -1.84 -24.01
N GLU A 121 -28.55 -1.24 -22.83
CA GLU A 121 -29.52 -0.29 -22.22
C GLU A 121 -28.92 1.10 -21.96
N ALA A 122 -28.39 1.70 -23.01
CA ALA A 122 -28.13 3.15 -23.05
C ALA A 122 -29.43 3.90 -23.37
N GLN A 123 -30.53 3.63 -22.64
CA GLN A 123 -31.75 4.49 -22.65
C GLN A 123 -32.64 4.16 -21.46
N MET A 124 -32.35 4.77 -20.29
CA MET A 124 -33.41 5.07 -19.32
C MET A 124 -33.12 6.38 -18.57
N PRO A 125 -34.13 7.19 -18.27
CA PRO A 125 -33.96 8.57 -17.82
C PRO A 125 -33.51 8.62 -16.35
N ALA A 126 -32.63 9.60 -16.09
CA ALA A 126 -32.22 9.99 -14.76
C ALA A 126 -33.42 10.35 -13.86
N GLN A 127 -33.82 9.44 -12.97
CA GLN A 127 -34.63 9.75 -11.80
C GLN A 127 -34.45 8.67 -10.72
N ALA A 128 -33.88 9.10 -9.65
CA ALA A 128 -33.83 8.56 -8.27
C ALA A 128 -32.42 8.36 -7.71
N SER A 129 -31.66 9.44 -7.63
CA SER A 129 -30.58 9.53 -6.64
C SER A 129 -31.21 9.90 -5.29
N GLY A 130 -31.59 8.90 -4.51
CA GLY A 130 -31.80 9.05 -3.08
C GLY A 130 -30.45 9.10 -2.37
N PRO A 131 -30.28 9.93 -1.31
CA PRO A 131 -29.02 9.99 -0.61
C PRO A 131 -28.71 8.64 0.06
N ALA A 132 -27.48 8.17 -0.13
CA ALA A 132 -26.95 7.01 0.59
C ALA A 132 -27.15 7.18 2.10
N PRO A 133 -27.47 6.09 2.85
CA PRO A 133 -27.59 6.17 4.30
C PRO A 133 -26.26 6.63 4.88
N ALA A 134 -26.28 7.75 5.61
CA ALA A 134 -25.13 8.30 6.29
C ALA A 134 -24.56 7.26 7.26
N LEU A 135 -23.30 6.91 7.10
CA LEU A 135 -22.55 6.12 8.06
C LEU A 135 -22.63 6.82 9.44
N PRO A 136 -22.87 6.10 10.53
CA PRO A 136 -22.86 6.71 11.85
C PRO A 136 -21.47 7.30 12.12
N GLN A 137 -21.43 8.61 12.38
CA GLN A 137 -20.22 9.30 12.78
C GLN A 137 -19.72 8.67 14.08
N ALA A 138 -18.51 8.14 14.07
CA ALA A 138 -17.82 7.65 15.24
C ALA A 138 -17.63 8.81 16.23
N GLN A 139 -18.27 8.73 17.39
CA GLN A 139 -18.01 9.66 18.50
C GLN A 139 -16.63 9.35 19.09
N PRO A 140 -15.84 10.35 19.43
CA PRO A 140 -14.54 10.11 20.06
C PRO A 140 -14.75 9.45 21.43
N MET A 141 -14.21 8.24 21.60
CA MET A 141 -14.20 7.53 22.87
C MET A 141 -13.32 8.26 23.87
N PRO A 142 -13.76 8.41 25.16
CA PRO A 142 -12.94 9.02 26.18
C PRO A 142 -11.72 8.12 26.50
N SER A 143 -10.55 8.74 26.52
CA SER A 143 -9.28 8.16 26.96
C SER A 143 -9.37 7.67 28.41
N ALA A 144 -9.54 6.36 28.61
CA ALA A 144 -9.51 5.72 29.91
C ALA A 144 -8.81 4.36 29.83
N TYR A 145 -7.51 4.38 29.54
CA TYR A 145 -6.61 3.29 29.90
C TYR A 145 -5.27 3.86 30.38
N HIS A 146 -5.33 4.49 31.56
CA HIS A 146 -4.15 4.62 32.42
C HIS A 146 -4.56 4.17 33.82
N SER A 147 -3.82 3.24 34.31
CA SER A 147 -3.78 2.71 35.68
C SER A 147 -4.35 1.31 35.87
N SER A 148 -3.47 0.36 35.90
CA SER A 148 -3.32 -0.63 36.97
C SER A 148 -2.49 -1.82 36.52
N MET A 149 -1.20 -1.77 36.65
CA MET A 149 -0.38 -2.94 36.96
C MET A 149 0.84 -2.53 37.78
N HIS A 150 0.69 -2.61 39.08
CA HIS A 150 1.70 -2.87 40.07
C HIS A 150 1.08 -3.83 41.11
N PRO A 151 1.82 -4.64 41.79
CA PRO A 151 3.27 -4.89 41.86
C PRO A 151 3.74 -6.13 41.12
#